data_34bb6b217daa312547fa1754bc131c07
#
_entry.id   34bb6b217daa312547fa1754bc131c07
#
_cell.length_a   1.000
_cell.length_b   1.000
_cell.length_c   1.000
_cell.angle_alpha   90.00
_cell.angle_beta   90.00
_cell.angle_gamma   90.00
#
_symmetry.space_group_name_H-M   'P 1'
#
loop_
_entity.id
_entity.type
_entity.pdbx_description
1 polymer ?
#
loop_
_entity_poly.entity_id
_entity_poly.type
_entity_poly.pdbx_seq_one_letter_code
_entity_poly.pdbx_strand_id
1 'polypeptide(L)'
;NKIIKQPDCSIKRIKEFKVAYLKFERTHRNKQGYSTLWGQIIEFAKKYNLADKGFKYVSISLDSLDITEIDKCRFLIGVTVPYSMEIPKGFGTLNIRAGLYSVFNIKGNYQELNKIYRNIYLDWLPNSKYRLREQMTFELYANTPDKTSTEELMTEIYLPIEAKQKIK
;
A
#
# COMPACT_ATOMS: atom_id res chain seq x y z
N ASN A 1 24.39 17.14 1.99
CA ASN A 1 22.93 17.38 2.12
C ASN A 1 22.26 17.04 0.80
N LYS A 2 21.91 15.76 0.59
CA LYS A 2 20.96 15.41 -0.46
C LYS A 2 19.60 15.94 -0.03
N ILE A 3 19.12 16.98 -0.70
CA ILE A 3 17.74 17.41 -0.63
C ILE A 3 16.93 16.22 -1.13
N ILE A 4 16.25 15.51 -0.23
CA ILE A 4 15.31 14.48 -0.61
C ILE A 4 14.16 15.22 -1.29
N LYS A 5 14.09 15.10 -2.62
CA LYS A 5 12.99 15.66 -3.39
C LYS A 5 11.70 15.10 -2.82
N GLN A 6 10.80 15.98 -2.37
CA GLN A 6 9.50 15.54 -1.87
C GLN A 6 8.81 14.72 -2.97
N PRO A 7 8.22 13.56 -2.62
CA PRO A 7 7.54 12.75 -3.60
C PRO A 7 6.35 13.54 -4.18
N ASP A 8 6.06 13.28 -5.44
CA ASP A 8 4.91 13.85 -6.13
C ASP A 8 3.62 13.43 -5.42
N CYS A 9 2.88 14.42 -4.93
CA CYS A 9 1.69 14.21 -4.10
C CYS A 9 0.45 14.81 -4.75
N SER A 10 -0.63 14.04 -4.73
CA SER A 10 -1.96 14.51 -5.12
C SER A 10 -3.00 14.13 -4.06
N ILE A 11 -4.07 14.93 -3.97
CA ILE A 11 -5.20 14.64 -3.07
C ILE A 11 -6.34 14.08 -3.91
N LYS A 12 -6.81 12.88 -3.56
CA LYS A 12 -7.84 12.18 -4.35
C LYS A 12 -8.95 11.63 -3.46
N ARG A 13 -10.18 11.68 -3.98
CA ARG A 13 -11.29 10.89 -3.44
C ARG A 13 -11.30 9.53 -4.13
N ILE A 14 -11.20 8.48 -3.33
CA ILE A 14 -11.14 7.09 -3.79
C ILE A 14 -12.48 6.42 -3.49
N LYS A 15 -13.00 5.67 -4.47
CA LYS A 15 -14.15 4.79 -4.28
C LYS A 15 -13.74 3.54 -3.54
N GLU A 16 -14.67 2.95 -2.80
CA GLU A 16 -14.47 1.66 -2.14
C GLU A 16 -14.08 0.58 -3.16
N PHE A 17 -13.17 -0.31 -2.78
CA PHE A 17 -12.79 -1.46 -3.60
C PHE A 17 -12.47 -2.69 -2.75
N LYS A 18 -12.63 -3.86 -3.34
CA LYS A 18 -12.42 -5.17 -2.69
C LYS A 18 -11.01 -5.68 -2.96
N VAL A 19 -10.43 -6.32 -1.93
CA VAL A 19 -9.09 -6.92 -1.98
C VAL A 19 -9.16 -8.38 -1.56
N ALA A 20 -8.50 -9.26 -2.29
CA ALA A 20 -8.16 -10.60 -1.84
C ALA A 20 -6.72 -10.60 -1.31
N TYR A 21 -6.49 -11.14 -0.12
CA TYR A 21 -5.20 -10.99 0.55
C TYR A 21 -4.71 -12.26 1.25
N LEU A 22 -3.40 -12.26 1.51
CA LEU A 22 -2.70 -13.12 2.46
C LEU A 22 -2.03 -12.25 3.53
N LYS A 23 -2.02 -12.71 4.78
CA LYS A 23 -1.42 -11.98 5.89
C LYS A 23 0.05 -12.34 6.03
N PHE A 24 0.88 -11.31 6.06
CA PHE A 24 2.30 -11.43 6.36
C PHE A 24 2.60 -10.93 7.77
N GLU A 25 3.19 -11.79 8.59
CA GLU A 25 3.72 -11.47 9.91
C GLU A 25 5.16 -11.96 10.01
N ARG A 26 6.08 -11.07 10.38
CA ARG A 26 7.44 -11.48 10.74
C ARG A 26 7.43 -12.09 12.14
N THR A 27 7.28 -13.41 12.20
CA THR A 27 7.48 -14.16 13.44
C THR A 27 8.59 -15.18 13.23
N HIS A 28 9.34 -15.48 14.31
CA HIS A 28 10.36 -16.52 14.29
C HIS A 28 9.82 -17.91 13.90
N ARG A 29 8.50 -18.08 13.90
CA ARG A 29 7.80 -19.32 13.55
C ARG A 29 7.34 -19.38 12.11
N ASN A 30 7.21 -18.25 11.43
CA ASN A 30 6.71 -18.21 10.07
C ASN A 30 7.87 -18.20 9.09
N LYS A 31 8.26 -19.41 8.63
CA LYS A 31 9.33 -19.61 7.66
C LYS A 31 8.87 -19.35 6.20
N GLN A 32 7.60 -19.08 5.97
CA GLN A 32 7.13 -18.65 4.66
C GLN A 32 7.56 -17.21 4.44
N GLY A 33 8.61 -17.04 3.62
CA GLY A 33 9.12 -15.74 3.28
C GLY A 33 8.10 -14.86 2.55
N TYR A 34 8.31 -13.59 2.64
CA TYR A 34 7.54 -12.53 1.97
C TYR A 34 7.37 -12.81 0.46
N SER A 35 8.45 -13.25 -0.23
CA SER A 35 8.40 -13.60 -1.65
C SER A 35 7.54 -14.81 -1.96
N THR A 36 7.44 -15.80 -1.07
CA THR A 36 6.56 -16.95 -1.25
C THR A 36 5.09 -16.54 -1.24
N LEU A 37 4.69 -15.67 -0.33
CA LEU A 37 3.33 -15.15 -0.26
C LEU A 37 2.99 -14.30 -1.49
N TRP A 38 3.90 -13.45 -1.94
CA TRP A 38 3.73 -12.70 -3.19
C TRP A 38 3.60 -13.63 -4.40
N GLY A 39 4.37 -14.71 -4.43
CA GLY A 39 4.23 -15.76 -5.46
C GLY A 39 2.82 -16.33 -5.53
N GLN A 40 2.20 -16.61 -4.40
CA GLN A 40 0.82 -17.11 -4.32
C GLN A 40 -0.20 -16.07 -4.81
N ILE A 41 -0.02 -14.80 -4.46
CA ILE A 41 -0.88 -13.71 -4.94
C ILE A 41 -0.75 -13.52 -6.45
N ILE A 42 0.47 -13.56 -6.98
CA ILE A 42 0.72 -13.44 -8.42
C ILE A 42 0.09 -14.60 -9.18
N GLU A 43 0.23 -15.83 -8.69
CA GLU A 43 -0.38 -17.02 -9.28
C GLU A 43 -1.91 -16.93 -9.30
N PHE A 44 -2.51 -16.49 -8.18
CA PHE A 44 -3.94 -16.20 -8.09
C PHE A 44 -4.38 -15.15 -9.12
N ALA A 45 -3.67 -14.04 -9.20
CA ALA A 45 -3.98 -12.97 -10.15
C ALA A 45 -3.90 -13.43 -11.62
N LYS A 46 -2.91 -14.26 -11.95
CA LYS A 46 -2.77 -14.86 -13.29
C LYS A 46 -3.91 -15.81 -13.62
N LYS A 47 -4.31 -16.66 -12.68
CA LYS A 47 -5.41 -17.61 -12.86
C LYS A 47 -6.72 -16.93 -13.29
N TYR A 48 -6.98 -15.75 -12.76
CA TYR A 48 -8.22 -14.99 -13.03
C TYR A 48 -8.01 -13.82 -13.99
N ASN A 49 -6.83 -13.69 -14.59
CA ASN A 49 -6.45 -12.59 -15.51
C ASN A 49 -6.70 -11.18 -14.94
N LEU A 50 -6.46 -11.00 -13.66
CA LEU A 50 -6.80 -9.76 -12.95
C LEU A 50 -6.00 -8.56 -13.45
N ALA A 51 -4.70 -8.71 -13.68
CA ALA A 51 -3.85 -7.63 -14.18
C ALA A 51 -4.32 -7.10 -15.55
N ASP A 52 -4.71 -7.99 -16.45
CA ASP A 52 -5.20 -7.64 -17.79
C ASP A 52 -6.55 -6.90 -17.74
N LYS A 53 -7.32 -7.11 -16.67
CA LYS A 53 -8.60 -6.44 -16.40
C LYS A 53 -8.44 -5.11 -15.65
N GLY A 54 -7.22 -4.67 -15.39
CA GLY A 54 -6.92 -3.43 -14.70
C GLY A 54 -6.86 -3.49 -13.17
N PHE A 55 -6.95 -4.69 -12.58
CA PHE A 55 -6.77 -4.88 -11.13
C PHE A 55 -5.29 -4.81 -10.77
N LYS A 56 -4.98 -4.35 -9.55
CA LYS A 56 -3.60 -4.03 -9.12
C LYS A 56 -3.21 -4.80 -7.88
N TYR A 57 -1.92 -5.10 -7.78
CA TYR A 57 -1.34 -5.61 -6.55
C TYR A 57 -1.35 -4.52 -5.47
N VAL A 58 -1.55 -4.94 -4.21
CA VAL A 58 -1.73 -4.05 -3.08
C VAL A 58 -1.02 -4.59 -1.84
N SER A 59 -0.46 -3.70 -1.05
CA SER A 59 0.01 -3.99 0.30
C SER A 59 -0.70 -3.06 1.28
N ILE A 60 -1.25 -3.62 2.35
CA ILE A 60 -2.02 -2.88 3.35
C ILE A 60 -1.29 -2.99 4.69
N SER A 61 -0.99 -1.85 5.31
CA SER A 61 -0.38 -1.81 6.63
C SER A 61 -1.43 -2.04 7.71
N LEU A 62 -1.19 -3.01 8.60
CA LEU A 62 -2.04 -3.27 9.77
C LEU A 62 -1.59 -2.48 11.00
N ASP A 63 -0.35 -2.03 11.01
CA ASP A 63 0.23 -1.25 12.09
C ASP A 63 0.41 0.21 11.66
N SER A 64 0.44 1.10 12.65
CA SER A 64 0.63 2.52 12.42
C SER A 64 2.08 2.81 12.04
N LEU A 65 2.31 3.29 10.82
CA LEU A 65 3.64 3.54 10.26
C LEU A 65 4.32 4.79 10.84
N ASP A 66 3.59 5.60 11.60
CA ASP A 66 4.13 6.76 12.32
C ASP A 66 4.83 6.38 13.65
N ILE A 67 4.48 5.22 14.22
CA ILE A 67 5.05 4.74 15.48
C ILE A 67 5.72 3.38 15.39
N THR A 68 5.44 2.60 14.35
CA THR A 68 6.00 1.25 14.16
C THR A 68 7.00 1.25 13.02
N GLU A 69 8.22 0.77 13.29
CA GLU A 69 9.23 0.58 12.23
C GLU A 69 8.70 -0.40 11.18
N ILE A 70 8.91 -0.08 9.91
CA ILE A 70 8.30 -0.84 8.80
C ILE A 70 8.73 -2.31 8.77
N ASP A 71 9.93 -2.64 9.21
CA ASP A 71 10.42 -4.00 9.31
C ASP A 71 9.76 -4.83 10.44
N LYS A 72 9.04 -4.17 11.34
CA LYS A 72 8.23 -4.77 12.41
C LYS A 72 6.74 -4.75 12.13
N CYS A 73 6.30 -4.08 11.06
CA CYS A 73 4.90 -3.97 10.70
C CYS A 73 4.35 -5.28 10.16
N ARG A 74 3.07 -5.50 10.45
CA ARG A 74 2.26 -6.55 9.83
C ARG A 74 1.60 -5.99 8.58
N PHE A 75 1.55 -6.82 7.54
CA PHE A 75 0.97 -6.42 6.25
C PHE A 75 -0.04 -7.46 5.76
N LEU A 76 -1.05 -6.96 5.06
CA LEU A 76 -1.84 -7.76 4.14
C LEU A 76 -1.28 -7.52 2.74
N ILE A 77 -0.94 -8.58 2.04
CA ILE A 77 -0.50 -8.51 0.64
C ILE A 77 -1.56 -9.13 -0.24
N GLY A 78 -1.86 -8.53 -1.36
CA GLY A 78 -2.98 -9.00 -2.15
C GLY A 78 -3.09 -8.38 -3.53
N VAL A 79 -4.28 -8.51 -4.06
CA VAL A 79 -4.67 -7.96 -5.35
C VAL A 79 -6.10 -7.45 -5.25
N THR A 80 -6.40 -6.33 -5.91
CA THR A 80 -7.76 -5.83 -6.04
C THR A 80 -8.57 -6.77 -6.94
N VAL A 81 -9.84 -6.96 -6.62
CA VAL A 81 -10.72 -7.91 -7.30
C VAL A 81 -12.09 -7.31 -7.56
N PRO A 82 -12.85 -7.84 -8.55
CA PRO A 82 -14.25 -7.45 -8.71
C PRO A 82 -15.08 -7.74 -7.45
N TYR A 83 -16.07 -6.90 -7.14
CA TYR A 83 -16.96 -7.12 -6.00
C TYR A 83 -17.70 -8.45 -6.06
N SER A 84 -18.08 -8.89 -7.26
CA SER A 84 -18.81 -10.12 -7.51
C SER A 84 -17.97 -11.39 -7.42
N MET A 85 -16.64 -11.26 -7.31
CA MET A 85 -15.75 -12.40 -7.27
C MET A 85 -15.86 -13.16 -5.95
N GLU A 86 -16.14 -14.46 -6.03
CA GLU A 86 -15.99 -15.35 -4.88
C GLU A 86 -14.51 -15.64 -4.64
N ILE A 87 -14.06 -15.42 -3.42
CA ILE A 87 -12.66 -15.62 -3.05
C ILE A 87 -12.46 -17.04 -2.55
N PRO A 88 -11.52 -17.81 -3.16
CA PRO A 88 -11.26 -19.19 -2.76
C PRO A 88 -10.78 -19.31 -1.32
N LYS A 89 -10.94 -20.49 -0.73
CA LYS A 89 -10.38 -20.82 0.58
C LYS A 89 -8.87 -20.58 0.59
N GLY A 90 -8.36 -20.10 1.70
CA GLY A 90 -6.94 -19.78 1.88
C GLY A 90 -6.61 -18.31 1.68
N PHE A 91 -7.51 -17.53 1.07
CA PHE A 91 -7.39 -16.09 0.95
C PHE A 91 -8.41 -15.38 1.83
N GLY A 92 -8.00 -14.29 2.46
CA GLY A 92 -8.92 -13.36 3.12
C GLY A 92 -9.48 -12.34 2.13
N THR A 93 -10.52 -11.64 2.52
CA THR A 93 -11.10 -10.55 1.75
C THR A 93 -11.47 -9.39 2.65
N LEU A 94 -11.28 -8.19 2.15
CA LEU A 94 -11.72 -6.95 2.80
C LEU A 94 -12.02 -5.88 1.77
N ASN A 95 -12.72 -4.84 2.21
CA ASN A 95 -12.95 -3.64 1.41
C ASN A 95 -12.10 -2.48 1.93
N ILE A 96 -11.38 -1.82 1.04
CA ILE A 96 -10.78 -0.51 1.31
C ILE A 96 -11.90 0.52 1.21
N ARG A 97 -12.11 1.30 2.28
CA ARG A 97 -13.21 2.25 2.35
C ARG A 97 -12.98 3.47 1.47
N ALA A 98 -14.04 3.94 0.87
CA ALA A 98 -14.07 5.21 0.16
C ALA A 98 -13.66 6.38 1.07
N GLY A 99 -13.09 7.41 0.49
CA GLY A 99 -12.75 8.63 1.20
C GLY A 99 -11.61 9.40 0.57
N LEU A 100 -11.12 10.36 1.33
CA LEU A 100 -10.04 11.23 0.92
C LEU A 100 -8.69 10.61 1.27
N TYR A 101 -7.79 10.60 0.30
CA TYR A 101 -6.42 10.11 0.44
C TYR A 101 -5.43 11.11 -0.15
N SER A 102 -4.28 11.24 0.48
CA SER A 102 -3.10 11.76 -0.20
C SER A 102 -2.39 10.61 -0.89
N VAL A 103 -2.03 10.82 -2.15
CA VAL A 103 -1.40 9.79 -3.00
C VAL A 103 -0.02 10.26 -3.39
N PHE A 104 0.98 9.49 -3.00
CA PHE A 104 2.39 9.78 -3.28
C PHE A 104 2.88 8.81 -4.35
N ASN A 105 3.30 9.35 -5.48
CA ASN A 105 3.86 8.57 -6.59
C ASN A 105 5.37 8.42 -6.38
N ILE A 106 5.82 7.19 -6.20
CA ILE A 106 7.20 6.86 -5.94
C ILE A 106 7.76 6.06 -7.10
N LYS A 107 8.85 6.55 -7.68
CA LYS A 107 9.62 5.83 -8.69
C LYS A 107 10.93 5.36 -8.09
N GLY A 108 11.23 4.07 -8.22
CA GLY A 108 12.48 3.48 -7.80
C GLY A 108 12.35 2.31 -6.83
N ASN A 109 13.45 2.01 -6.17
CA ASN A 109 13.63 0.83 -5.31
C ASN A 109 12.72 0.88 -4.08
N TYR A 110 12.10 -0.25 -3.74
CA TYR A 110 11.31 -0.41 -2.52
C TYR A 110 12.09 -0.16 -1.22
N GLN A 111 13.42 -0.32 -1.22
CA GLN A 111 14.28 -0.01 -0.08
C GLN A 111 14.26 1.48 0.31
N GLU A 112 13.91 2.36 -0.60
CA GLU A 112 13.76 3.79 -0.34
C GLU A 112 12.45 4.16 0.36
N LEU A 113 11.47 3.24 0.39
CA LEU A 113 10.14 3.49 0.96
C LEU A 113 10.19 3.88 2.44
N ASN A 114 11.09 3.30 3.23
CA ASN A 114 11.26 3.67 4.64
C ASN A 114 11.54 5.16 4.85
N LYS A 115 12.47 5.71 4.06
CA LYS A 115 12.83 7.12 4.11
C LYS A 115 11.68 8.00 3.68
N ILE A 116 10.93 7.55 2.68
CA ILE A 116 9.78 8.27 2.12
C ILE A 116 8.66 8.33 3.15
N TYR A 117 8.32 7.23 3.82
CA TYR A 117 7.34 7.21 4.90
C TYR A 117 7.72 8.14 6.05
N ARG A 118 8.98 8.12 6.48
CA ARG A 118 9.47 9.04 7.52
C ARG A 118 9.30 10.49 7.11
N ASN A 119 9.63 10.82 5.87
CA ASN A 119 9.46 12.18 5.35
C ASN A 119 7.97 12.59 5.30
N ILE A 120 7.09 11.68 4.89
CA ILE A 120 5.64 11.92 4.88
C ILE A 120 5.13 12.24 6.28
N TYR A 121 5.46 11.42 7.28
CA TYR A 121 4.95 11.59 8.64
C TYR A 121 5.62 12.71 9.43
N LEU A 122 6.91 12.96 9.22
CA LEU A 122 7.67 13.94 9.99
C LEU A 122 7.71 15.33 9.36
N ASP A 123 7.50 15.43 8.07
CA ASP A 123 7.58 16.71 7.35
C ASP A 123 6.29 17.06 6.60
N TRP A 124 5.87 16.22 5.65
CA TRP A 124 4.71 16.55 4.82
C TRP A 124 3.42 16.69 5.64
N LEU A 125 3.09 15.70 6.46
CA LEU A 125 1.82 15.67 7.20
C LEU A 125 1.70 16.82 8.20
N PRO A 126 2.71 17.10 9.06
CA PRO A 126 2.62 18.21 10.01
C PRO A 126 2.47 19.58 9.34
N ASN A 127 3.08 19.78 8.18
CA ASN A 127 3.02 21.03 7.41
C ASN A 127 1.82 21.12 6.46
N SER A 128 1.01 20.08 6.36
CA SER A 128 -0.17 20.03 5.51
C SER A 128 -1.41 20.59 6.20
N LYS A 129 -2.48 20.79 5.44
CA LYS A 129 -3.83 21.11 5.96
C LYS A 129 -4.56 19.87 6.52
N TYR A 130 -3.91 18.71 6.53
CA TYR A 130 -4.55 17.42 6.79
C TYR A 130 -4.01 16.77 8.04
N ARG A 131 -4.81 15.86 8.59
CA ARG A 131 -4.44 14.90 9.63
C ARG A 131 -4.81 13.51 9.16
N LEU A 132 -4.24 12.49 9.80
CA LEU A 132 -4.61 11.10 9.51
C LEU A 132 -6.09 10.87 9.83
N ARG A 133 -6.77 10.19 8.93
CA ARG A 133 -8.09 9.61 9.13
C ARG A 133 -7.93 8.18 9.61
N GLU A 134 -8.83 7.72 10.46
CA GLU A 134 -8.78 6.39 11.06
C GLU A 134 -9.18 5.30 10.05
N GLN A 135 -8.26 5.02 9.12
CA GLN A 135 -8.34 4.00 8.08
C GLN A 135 -6.94 3.44 7.80
N MET A 136 -6.86 2.33 7.09
CA MET A 136 -5.59 1.71 6.73
C MET A 136 -4.85 2.48 5.64
N THR A 137 -3.54 2.60 5.80
CA THR A 137 -2.63 3.05 4.75
C THR A 137 -2.32 1.88 3.83
N PHE A 138 -2.27 2.12 2.53
CA PHE A 138 -1.96 1.06 1.56
C PHE A 138 -1.10 1.56 0.41
N GLU A 139 -0.46 0.62 -0.25
CA GLU A 139 0.33 0.84 -1.46
C GLU A 139 -0.29 0.09 -2.62
N LEU A 140 -0.37 0.74 -3.78
CA LEU A 140 -0.68 0.09 -5.05
C LEU A 140 0.57 0.05 -5.93
N TYR A 141 0.78 -1.07 -6.60
CA TYR A 141 1.92 -1.29 -7.46
C TYR A 141 1.49 -1.22 -8.92
N ALA A 142 1.97 -0.21 -9.65
CA ALA A 142 1.66 -0.03 -11.06
C ALA A 142 2.40 -1.03 -11.96
N ASN A 143 3.56 -1.49 -11.50
CA ASN A 143 4.37 -2.51 -12.15
C ASN A 143 5.05 -3.40 -11.10
N THR A 144 5.70 -4.45 -11.52
CA THR A 144 6.24 -5.48 -10.62
C THR A 144 7.71 -5.77 -10.92
N PRO A 145 8.51 -6.22 -9.90
CA PRO A 145 9.94 -6.46 -10.06
C PRO A 145 10.31 -7.57 -11.04
N ASP A 146 9.39 -8.49 -11.32
CA ASP A 146 9.60 -9.59 -12.29
C ASP A 146 9.61 -9.12 -13.75
N LYS A 147 9.03 -7.95 -14.03
CA LYS A 147 8.89 -7.38 -15.38
C LYS A 147 9.52 -6.01 -15.54
N THR A 148 10.07 -5.45 -14.47
CA THR A 148 10.49 -4.03 -14.43
C THR A 148 11.81 -3.91 -13.69
N SER A 149 12.73 -3.11 -14.23
CA SER A 149 13.99 -2.79 -13.53
C SER A 149 13.71 -2.03 -12.23
N THR A 150 14.59 -2.18 -11.26
CA THR A 150 14.45 -1.57 -9.93
C THR A 150 14.21 -0.06 -9.96
N GLU A 151 14.90 0.64 -10.88
CA GLU A 151 14.79 2.10 -11.02
C GLU A 151 13.49 2.56 -11.66
N GLU A 152 12.81 1.67 -12.38
CA GLU A 152 11.55 1.95 -13.09
C GLU A 152 10.32 1.46 -12.33
N LEU A 153 10.50 0.89 -11.13
CA LEU A 153 9.37 0.49 -10.27
C LEU A 153 8.53 1.71 -9.88
N MET A 154 7.21 1.56 -10.00
CA MET A 154 6.23 2.60 -9.67
C MET A 154 5.32 2.11 -8.55
N THR A 155 5.40 2.81 -7.42
CA THR A 155 4.56 2.55 -6.23
C THR A 155 3.74 3.79 -5.91
N GLU A 156 2.46 3.61 -5.65
CA GLU A 156 1.58 4.66 -5.16
C GLU A 156 1.28 4.40 -3.68
N ILE A 157 1.64 5.34 -2.81
CA ILE A 157 1.30 5.29 -1.37
C ILE A 157 0.01 6.08 -1.17
N TYR A 158 -0.99 5.43 -0.56
CA TYR A 158 -2.28 6.01 -0.21
C TYR A 158 -2.37 6.22 1.29
N LEU A 159 -2.34 7.46 1.71
CA LEU A 159 -2.48 7.86 3.11
C LEU A 159 -3.89 8.38 3.36
N PRO A 160 -4.70 7.73 4.23
CA PRO A 160 -6.04 8.22 4.54
C PRO A 160 -5.95 9.53 5.33
N ILE A 161 -6.60 10.56 4.83
CA ILE A 161 -6.54 11.90 5.40
C ILE A 161 -7.92 12.52 5.59
N GLU A 162 -7.98 13.52 6.46
CA GLU A 162 -9.08 14.42 6.63
C GLU A 162 -8.57 15.83 6.93
N ALA A 163 -9.39 16.84 6.69
CA ALA A 163 -9.00 18.22 6.98
C ALA A 163 -8.76 18.42 8.48
N LYS A 164 -7.72 19.18 8.84
CA LYS A 164 -7.51 19.66 10.20
C LYS A 164 -8.69 20.53 10.61
N GLN A 165 -9.21 20.35 11.84
CA GLN A 165 -10.22 21.24 12.37
C GLN A 165 -9.61 22.65 12.55
N LYS A 166 -10.31 23.67 12.05
CA LYS A 166 -9.97 25.04 12.40
C LYS A 166 -10.20 25.23 13.91
N ILE A 167 -9.15 25.51 14.63
CA ILE A 167 -9.27 25.97 16.02
C ILE A 167 -9.95 27.34 15.95
N LYS A 168 -11.15 27.42 16.51
CA LYS A 168 -11.85 28.69 16.69
C LYS A 168 -11.24 29.42 17.87
#